data_e9ec069c48f58d14aeda56253b5eab1f
#
_entry.id   e9ec069c48f58d14aeda56253b5eab1f
#
_cell.length_a   1.000
_cell.length_b   1.000
_cell.length_c   1.000
_cell.angle_alpha   90.00
_cell.angle_beta   90.00
_cell.angle_gamma   90.00
#
_symmetry.space_group_name_H-M   'P 1'
#
loop_
_entity.id
_entity.type
_entity.pdbx_description
1 polymer ?
#
loop_
_entity_poly.entity_id
_entity_poly.type
_entity_poly.pdbx_seq_one_letter_code
_entity_poly.pdbx_strand_id
1 'polypeptide(L)'
;MKDFLTRPAWIEIDLDKFENNMKIIKDKVGEKTEVMSVVKSDAYRLGALPLSQVSLDLGINYYAVATLSEALSLRKKFDEVNILILGYTPRHLYEDAIKNHITLTIYSLNDALVLNELAGNLKEEAKIHIAFDSGMSRIGFMPSDEAKKEISEIFKLEKINVEGIFSHFAACETDPEFTERQFKTFTNFIDELGELGCRFKFRHIANSHSVLFHDEYDLDMVRPGIIQFGYTDSDHLPEEFGLEEILSLKAQISSIREVKKGETVGYERFYKCPRDTKVVTLPLGYADAFPRILSEKIEVLINGKRCKQIGLICMDQMMVDATDVDCKIGDDVVLIGRQGDEEIKVRDICIHSGDCETSFITHFNRRLPKYYYKNKELVHVSKMD
;
A
#
# COMPACT_ATOMS: atom_id res chain seq x y z
N MET A 1 1.14 -3.91 -28.75
CA MET A 1 0.73 -3.54 -27.39
C MET A 1 -0.79 -3.50 -27.20
N LYS A 2 -1.59 -3.07 -28.19
CA LYS A 2 -3.06 -2.97 -28.06
C LYS A 2 -3.83 -4.30 -28.02
N ASP A 3 -3.26 -5.40 -28.44
CA ASP A 3 -3.94 -6.71 -28.52
C ASP A 3 -4.14 -7.41 -27.15
N PHE A 4 -3.55 -6.88 -26.08
CA PHE A 4 -3.68 -7.42 -24.73
C PHE A 4 -4.68 -6.67 -23.85
N LEU A 5 -5.21 -5.52 -24.32
CA LEU A 5 -6.16 -4.74 -23.56
C LEU A 5 -7.51 -5.46 -23.46
N THR A 6 -7.84 -5.96 -22.28
CA THR A 6 -9.16 -6.53 -22.00
C THR A 6 -10.21 -5.45 -21.65
N ARG A 7 -9.72 -4.23 -21.33
CA ARG A 7 -10.54 -3.04 -21.02
C ARG A 7 -9.78 -1.79 -21.48
N PRO A 8 -10.46 -0.79 -22.08
CA PRO A 8 -9.80 0.46 -22.50
C PRO A 8 -9.56 1.46 -21.33
N ALA A 9 -9.26 0.94 -20.14
CA ALA A 9 -8.77 1.64 -18.96
C ALA A 9 -7.91 0.68 -18.14
N TRP A 10 -6.69 1.07 -17.76
CA TRP A 10 -5.72 0.17 -17.13
C TRP A 10 -4.72 0.92 -16.27
N ILE A 11 -4.07 0.17 -15.39
CA ILE A 11 -2.94 0.62 -14.56
C ILE A 11 -1.64 0.08 -15.17
N GLU A 12 -0.62 0.93 -15.26
CA GLU A 12 0.75 0.53 -15.54
C GLU A 12 1.58 0.66 -14.28
N ILE A 13 2.39 -0.36 -14.00
CA ILE A 13 3.32 -0.42 -12.86
C ILE A 13 4.74 -0.54 -13.40
N ASP A 14 5.59 0.40 -13.03
CA ASP A 14 6.99 0.43 -13.40
C ASP A 14 7.83 -0.30 -12.33
N LEU A 15 8.30 -1.50 -12.67
CA LEU A 15 9.10 -2.33 -11.77
C LEU A 15 10.55 -1.84 -11.63
N ASP A 16 11.07 -1.08 -12.58
CA ASP A 16 12.41 -0.50 -12.48
C ASP A 16 12.42 0.62 -11.42
N LYS A 17 11.39 1.46 -11.41
CA LYS A 17 11.19 2.47 -10.37
C LYS A 17 10.98 1.84 -8.99
N PHE A 18 10.17 0.78 -8.91
CA PHE A 18 9.99 0.04 -7.65
C PHE A 18 11.32 -0.54 -7.15
N GLU A 19 12.10 -1.16 -8.03
CA GLU A 19 13.42 -1.70 -7.70
C GLU A 19 14.36 -0.60 -7.18
N ASN A 20 14.36 0.57 -7.82
CA ASN A 20 15.13 1.73 -7.38
C ASN A 20 14.71 2.20 -5.99
N ASN A 21 13.41 2.37 -5.76
CA ASN A 21 12.86 2.77 -4.46
C ASN A 21 13.29 1.80 -3.35
N MET A 22 13.22 0.48 -3.61
CA MET A 22 13.62 -0.54 -2.65
C MET A 22 15.13 -0.52 -2.37
N LYS A 23 15.97 -0.22 -3.37
CA LYS A 23 17.41 -0.02 -3.18
C LYS A 23 17.69 1.19 -2.29
N ILE A 24 17.05 2.33 -2.55
CA ILE A 24 17.16 3.54 -1.73
C ILE A 24 16.79 3.25 -0.27
N ILE A 25 15.68 2.56 -0.03
CA ILE A 25 15.25 2.17 1.32
C ILE A 25 16.30 1.27 1.99
N LYS A 26 16.81 0.25 1.28
CA LYS A 26 17.85 -0.66 1.80
C LYS A 26 19.14 0.08 2.16
N ASP A 27 19.60 0.93 1.26
CA ASP A 27 20.84 1.69 1.44
C ASP A 27 20.73 2.65 2.63
N LYS A 28 19.53 3.25 2.82
CA LYS A 28 19.28 4.17 3.93
C LYS A 28 19.32 3.47 5.29
N VAL A 29 18.68 2.32 5.45
CA VAL A 29 18.64 1.59 6.74
C VAL A 29 19.92 0.78 7.02
N GLY A 30 20.73 0.52 6.00
CA GLY A 30 21.99 -0.20 6.10
C GLY A 30 21.86 -1.71 6.33
N GLU A 31 23.00 -2.40 6.43
CA GLU A 31 23.05 -3.87 6.46
C GLU A 31 22.58 -4.51 7.78
N LYS A 32 22.48 -3.73 8.86
CA LYS A 32 22.15 -4.25 10.20
C LYS A 32 20.66 -4.29 10.48
N THR A 33 19.86 -3.58 9.69
CA THR A 33 18.42 -3.46 9.86
C THR A 33 17.73 -4.20 8.74
N GLU A 34 16.85 -5.14 9.09
CA GLU A 34 16.06 -5.88 8.13
C GLU A 34 14.93 -5.01 7.55
N VAL A 35 14.63 -5.22 6.26
CA VAL A 35 13.50 -4.57 5.60
C VAL A 35 12.36 -5.57 5.50
N MET A 36 11.24 -5.28 6.15
CA MET A 36 9.97 -6.00 5.98
C MET A 36 9.07 -5.22 5.02
N SER A 37 8.99 -5.65 3.77
CA SER A 37 8.14 -5.03 2.75
C SER A 37 6.65 -5.20 3.10
N VAL A 38 5.91 -4.09 3.27
CA VAL A 38 4.49 -4.12 3.61
C VAL A 38 3.66 -4.21 2.34
N VAL A 39 3.15 -5.41 2.05
CA VAL A 39 2.42 -5.74 0.81
C VAL A 39 0.94 -6.10 1.04
N LYS A 40 0.39 -5.69 2.18
CA LYS A 40 -1.04 -5.85 2.50
C LYS A 40 -1.94 -5.19 1.44
N SER A 41 -3.20 -5.61 1.36
CA SER A 41 -4.18 -5.11 0.38
C SER A 41 -3.70 -5.25 -1.07
N ASP A 42 -3.08 -6.41 -1.41
CA ASP A 42 -2.48 -6.66 -2.72
C ASP A 42 -1.42 -5.59 -3.08
N ALA A 43 -0.49 -5.33 -2.13
CA ALA A 43 0.49 -4.24 -2.21
C ALA A 43 -0.18 -2.89 -2.54
N TYR A 44 -1.15 -2.49 -1.71
CA TYR A 44 -1.94 -1.26 -1.89
C TYR A 44 -2.64 -1.20 -3.25
N ARG A 45 -3.15 -2.35 -3.72
CA ARG A 45 -3.76 -2.55 -5.04
C ARG A 45 -2.80 -2.50 -6.24
N LEU A 46 -1.51 -2.44 -6.00
CA LEU A 46 -0.49 -2.39 -7.06
C LEU A 46 0.03 -3.77 -7.48
N GLY A 47 -0.34 -4.84 -6.75
CA GLY A 47 -0.02 -6.23 -7.08
C GLY A 47 1.10 -6.82 -6.23
N ALA A 48 0.72 -7.56 -5.17
CA ALA A 48 1.67 -8.09 -4.21
C ALA A 48 2.69 -9.06 -4.82
N LEU A 49 2.27 -9.98 -5.70
CA LEU A 49 3.17 -11.02 -6.22
C LEU A 49 4.29 -10.47 -7.10
N PRO A 50 4.04 -9.63 -8.13
CA PRO A 50 5.11 -9.07 -8.96
C PRO A 50 6.08 -8.20 -8.16
N LEU A 51 5.56 -7.36 -7.25
CA LEU A 51 6.38 -6.46 -6.43
C LEU A 51 7.21 -7.24 -5.40
N SER A 52 6.64 -8.27 -4.77
CA SER A 52 7.40 -9.15 -3.86
C SER A 52 8.50 -9.92 -4.59
N GLN A 53 8.33 -10.28 -5.85
CA GLN A 53 9.40 -10.90 -6.63
C GLN A 53 10.59 -9.95 -6.78
N VAL A 54 10.35 -8.69 -7.14
CA VAL A 54 11.43 -7.68 -7.23
C VAL A 54 12.13 -7.47 -5.89
N SER A 55 11.36 -7.40 -4.80
CA SER A 55 11.95 -7.28 -3.44
C SER A 55 12.80 -8.50 -3.09
N LEU A 56 12.34 -9.71 -3.42
CA LEU A 56 13.09 -10.95 -3.19
C LEU A 56 14.39 -11.00 -3.99
N ASP A 57 14.36 -10.54 -5.25
CA ASP A 57 15.55 -10.46 -6.11
C ASP A 57 16.62 -9.51 -5.52
N LEU A 58 16.21 -8.53 -4.69
CA LEU A 58 17.08 -7.64 -3.92
C LEU A 58 17.51 -8.23 -2.56
N GLY A 59 17.11 -9.46 -2.25
CA GLY A 59 17.40 -10.13 -0.97
C GLY A 59 16.50 -9.71 0.18
N ILE A 60 15.38 -9.04 -0.07
CA ILE A 60 14.37 -8.72 0.95
C ILE A 60 13.39 -9.90 1.00
N ASN A 61 13.41 -10.64 2.12
CA ASN A 61 12.63 -11.87 2.28
C ASN A 61 11.64 -11.82 3.46
N TYR A 62 11.41 -10.64 4.05
CA TYR A 62 10.38 -10.39 5.05
C TYR A 62 9.24 -9.59 4.45
N TYR A 63 8.01 -10.09 4.62
CA TYR A 63 6.79 -9.45 4.10
C TYR A 63 5.74 -9.30 5.19
N ALA A 64 5.02 -8.18 5.17
CA ALA A 64 3.92 -7.93 6.07
C ALA A 64 2.59 -7.79 5.31
N VAL A 65 1.59 -8.53 5.78
CA VAL A 65 0.23 -8.55 5.23
C VAL A 65 -0.81 -8.27 6.32
N ALA A 66 -2.08 -8.13 5.96
CA ALA A 66 -3.15 -7.88 6.91
C ALA A 66 -3.96 -9.15 7.26
N THR A 67 -4.02 -10.13 6.38
CA THR A 67 -4.90 -11.30 6.50
C THR A 67 -4.19 -12.60 6.13
N LEU A 68 -4.74 -13.72 6.63
CA LEU A 68 -4.23 -15.05 6.28
C LEU A 68 -4.37 -15.34 4.77
N SER A 69 -5.44 -14.89 4.12
CA SER A 69 -5.63 -15.10 2.68
C SER A 69 -4.54 -14.42 1.84
N GLU A 70 -4.11 -13.23 2.24
CA GLU A 70 -2.96 -12.55 1.61
C GLU A 70 -1.66 -13.31 1.86
N ALA A 71 -1.44 -13.77 3.09
CA ALA A 71 -0.27 -14.57 3.45
C ALA A 71 -0.19 -15.87 2.64
N LEU A 72 -1.30 -16.60 2.53
CA LEU A 72 -1.37 -17.84 1.75
C LEU A 72 -1.17 -17.61 0.24
N SER A 73 -1.62 -16.47 -0.28
CA SER A 73 -1.36 -16.08 -1.66
C SER A 73 0.14 -15.89 -1.93
N LEU A 74 0.85 -15.22 -1.03
CA LEU A 74 2.31 -15.07 -1.11
C LEU A 74 3.01 -16.42 -0.95
N ARG A 75 2.65 -17.21 0.07
CA ARG A 75 3.24 -18.53 0.36
C ARG A 75 3.11 -19.49 -0.81
N LYS A 76 1.97 -19.49 -1.49
CA LYS A 76 1.75 -20.32 -2.69
C LYS A 76 2.76 -20.03 -3.81
N LYS A 77 3.28 -18.80 -3.88
CA LYS A 77 4.26 -18.37 -4.90
C LYS A 77 5.70 -18.45 -4.40
N PHE A 78 5.93 -18.20 -3.11
CA PHE A 78 7.24 -18.07 -2.50
C PHE A 78 7.36 -18.99 -1.28
N ASP A 79 8.10 -20.08 -1.40
CA ASP A 79 8.16 -21.14 -0.37
C ASP A 79 8.94 -20.70 0.88
N GLU A 80 10.02 -19.93 0.75
CA GLU A 80 10.98 -19.67 1.82
C GLU A 80 10.95 -18.25 2.40
N VAL A 81 10.00 -17.41 2.01
CA VAL A 81 9.90 -16.05 2.55
C VAL A 81 9.25 -16.01 3.94
N ASN A 82 9.61 -15.03 4.75
CA ASN A 82 9.00 -14.80 6.05
C ASN A 82 7.78 -13.89 5.89
N ILE A 83 6.64 -14.30 6.42
CA ILE A 83 5.38 -13.56 6.25
C ILE A 83 4.76 -13.32 7.61
N LEU A 84 4.59 -12.05 7.99
CA LEU A 84 3.93 -11.61 9.21
C LEU A 84 2.54 -11.07 8.89
N ILE A 85 1.51 -11.59 9.57
CA ILE A 85 0.18 -10.97 9.60
C ILE A 85 0.17 -9.88 10.67
N LEU A 86 0.07 -8.61 10.29
CA LEU A 86 0.14 -7.47 11.22
C LEU A 86 -1.10 -7.29 12.11
N GLY A 87 -2.22 -7.90 11.74
CA GLY A 87 -3.51 -7.76 12.41
C GLY A 87 -3.93 -9.00 13.17
N TYR A 88 -5.17 -8.96 13.67
CA TYR A 88 -5.82 -10.10 14.31
C TYR A 88 -6.07 -11.24 13.32
N THR A 89 -5.73 -12.47 13.75
CA THR A 89 -6.10 -13.68 13.04
C THR A 89 -7.10 -14.46 13.90
N PRO A 90 -8.30 -14.79 13.42
CA PRO A 90 -9.26 -15.62 14.15
C PRO A 90 -8.69 -17.01 14.48
N ARG A 91 -8.96 -17.53 15.70
CA ARG A 91 -8.41 -18.80 16.19
C ARG A 91 -8.67 -19.99 15.28
N HIS A 92 -9.81 -20.04 14.60
CA HIS A 92 -10.14 -21.10 13.65
C HIS A 92 -9.25 -21.14 12.40
N LEU A 93 -8.44 -20.10 12.18
CA LEU A 93 -7.46 -20.00 11.10
C LEU A 93 -6.01 -20.31 11.55
N TYR A 94 -5.78 -20.56 12.83
CA TYR A 94 -4.44 -20.83 13.37
C TYR A 94 -3.81 -22.09 12.77
N GLU A 95 -4.60 -23.14 12.55
CA GLU A 95 -4.11 -24.37 11.95
C GLU A 95 -3.53 -24.14 10.56
N ASP A 96 -4.24 -23.39 9.71
CA ASP A 96 -3.76 -23.05 8.38
C ASP A 96 -2.51 -22.14 8.43
N ALA A 97 -2.45 -21.22 9.38
CA ALA A 97 -1.28 -20.37 9.57
C ALA A 97 -0.04 -21.19 9.97
N ILE A 98 -0.17 -22.11 10.94
CA ILE A 98 0.91 -23.00 11.40
C ILE A 98 1.42 -23.86 10.24
N LYS A 99 0.51 -24.58 9.56
CA LYS A 99 0.84 -25.48 8.44
C LYS A 99 1.53 -24.81 7.27
N ASN A 100 1.33 -23.52 7.11
CA ASN A 100 1.94 -22.71 6.05
C ASN A 100 3.09 -21.82 6.54
N HIS A 101 3.56 -22.03 7.78
CA HIS A 101 4.67 -21.30 8.39
C HIS A 101 4.48 -19.76 8.31
N ILE A 102 3.26 -19.31 8.64
CA ILE A 102 2.92 -17.88 8.70
C ILE A 102 3.12 -17.40 10.13
N THR A 103 3.87 -16.31 10.29
CA THR A 103 4.08 -15.64 11.57
C THR A 103 2.83 -14.84 11.95
N LEU A 104 2.32 -15.08 13.17
CA LEU A 104 1.11 -14.44 13.68
C LEU A 104 1.44 -13.28 14.63
N THR A 105 0.59 -12.28 14.63
CA THR A 105 0.60 -11.23 15.66
C THR A 105 -0.22 -11.65 16.85
N ILE A 106 0.38 -11.62 18.04
CA ILE A 106 -0.24 -12.00 19.32
C ILE A 106 -0.14 -10.84 20.31
N TYR A 107 -1.23 -10.57 21.00
CA TYR A 107 -1.34 -9.57 22.06
C TYR A 107 -2.28 -9.98 23.20
N SER A 108 -2.36 -11.29 23.45
CA SER A 108 -3.14 -11.91 24.54
C SER A 108 -2.48 -13.25 24.91
N LEU A 109 -2.26 -13.46 26.20
CA LEU A 109 -1.78 -14.76 26.71
C LEU A 109 -2.74 -15.89 26.34
N ASN A 110 -4.06 -15.64 26.40
CA ASN A 110 -5.06 -16.65 26.07
C ASN A 110 -4.98 -17.08 24.60
N ASP A 111 -4.69 -16.18 23.67
CA ASP A 111 -4.49 -16.53 22.25
C ASP A 111 -3.19 -17.31 22.06
N ALA A 112 -2.13 -16.96 22.77
CA ALA A 112 -0.87 -17.71 22.77
C ALA A 112 -1.03 -19.14 23.32
N LEU A 113 -1.81 -19.33 24.38
CA LEU A 113 -2.09 -20.65 24.95
C LEU A 113 -2.85 -21.53 23.96
N VAL A 114 -3.89 -21.01 23.31
CA VAL A 114 -4.64 -21.75 22.28
C VAL A 114 -3.74 -22.11 21.10
N LEU A 115 -2.89 -21.18 20.66
CA LEU A 115 -1.95 -21.41 19.57
C LEU A 115 -0.90 -22.47 19.93
N ASN A 116 -0.40 -22.45 21.17
CA ASN A 116 0.57 -23.43 21.69
C ASN A 116 -0.01 -24.84 21.72
N GLU A 117 -1.23 -25.01 22.22
CA GLU A 117 -1.93 -26.29 22.25
C GLU A 117 -2.11 -26.84 20.83
N LEU A 118 -2.57 -26.02 19.91
CA LEU A 118 -2.80 -26.40 18.53
C LEU A 118 -1.48 -26.79 17.84
N ALA A 119 -0.42 -25.99 18.00
CA ALA A 119 0.91 -26.29 17.46
C ALA A 119 1.46 -27.60 18.00
N GLY A 120 1.24 -27.88 19.30
CA GLY A 120 1.58 -29.16 19.93
C GLY A 120 0.85 -30.36 19.30
N ASN A 121 -0.45 -30.22 19.04
CA ASN A 121 -1.26 -31.25 18.38
C ASN A 121 -0.80 -31.53 16.96
N LEU A 122 -0.35 -30.47 16.23
CA LEU A 122 0.20 -30.58 14.89
C LEU A 122 1.67 -31.07 14.87
N LYS A 123 2.35 -31.12 16.02
CA LYS A 123 3.80 -31.38 16.17
C LYS A 123 4.68 -30.35 15.44
N GLU A 124 4.18 -29.13 15.33
CA GLU A 124 4.83 -27.99 14.71
C GLU A 124 5.23 -26.95 15.78
N GLU A 125 5.88 -25.90 15.36
CA GLU A 125 6.15 -24.69 16.14
C GLU A 125 5.43 -23.51 15.49
N ALA A 126 4.79 -22.66 16.29
CA ALA A 126 4.16 -21.45 15.80
C ALA A 126 5.05 -20.23 16.04
N LYS A 127 5.40 -19.52 14.99
CA LYS A 127 6.14 -18.26 15.07
C LYS A 127 5.19 -17.10 15.34
N ILE A 128 5.58 -16.22 16.26
CA ILE A 128 4.79 -15.05 16.59
C ILE A 128 5.64 -13.77 16.72
N HIS A 129 5.01 -12.63 16.44
CA HIS A 129 5.45 -11.33 16.94
C HIS A 129 4.45 -10.81 17.96
N ILE A 130 4.94 -10.28 19.06
CA ILE A 130 4.13 -9.61 20.08
C ILE A 130 3.79 -8.22 19.58
N ALA A 131 2.49 -7.86 19.55
CA ALA A 131 2.10 -6.47 19.35
C ALA A 131 2.06 -5.74 20.69
N PHE A 132 2.67 -4.56 20.73
CA PHE A 132 2.68 -3.67 21.88
C PHE A 132 2.11 -2.30 21.51
N ASP A 133 1.21 -1.78 22.32
CA ASP A 133 0.62 -0.45 22.12
C ASP A 133 1.38 0.60 22.91
N SER A 134 2.24 1.34 22.24
CA SER A 134 2.98 2.46 22.83
C SER A 134 2.22 3.80 22.78
N GLY A 135 0.95 3.80 22.31
CA GLY A 135 0.11 4.99 22.24
C GLY A 135 -0.70 5.18 20.97
N MET A 136 -0.74 4.19 20.07
CA MET A 136 -1.62 4.24 18.89
C MET A 136 -3.07 3.86 19.22
N SER A 137 -3.30 3.13 20.33
CA SER A 137 -4.61 2.70 20.80
C SER A 137 -5.42 1.88 19.79
N ARG A 138 -4.72 0.99 19.05
CA ARG A 138 -5.33 0.16 18.02
C ARG A 138 -5.33 -1.33 18.37
N ILE A 139 -4.17 -1.92 18.60
CA ILE A 139 -3.95 -3.31 19.04
C ILE A 139 -2.64 -3.39 19.82
N GLY A 140 -2.50 -4.39 20.67
CA GLY A 140 -1.25 -4.66 21.38
C GLY A 140 -1.45 -4.75 22.89
N PHE A 141 -0.46 -5.31 23.58
CA PHE A 141 -0.36 -5.22 25.01
C PHE A 141 -0.15 -3.77 25.44
N MET A 142 -0.94 -3.29 26.38
CA MET A 142 -0.74 -1.96 27.00
C MET A 142 0.45 -2.01 27.97
N PRO A 143 1.23 -0.92 28.12
CA PRO A 143 2.35 -0.86 29.07
C PRO A 143 1.86 -1.03 30.51
N SER A 144 2.12 -2.20 31.10
CA SER A 144 1.74 -2.55 32.48
C SER A 144 2.55 -3.72 33.02
N ASP A 145 2.60 -3.89 34.34
CA ASP A 145 3.22 -5.05 34.97
C ASP A 145 2.48 -6.35 34.66
N GLU A 146 1.18 -6.28 34.43
CA GLU A 146 0.38 -7.42 33.99
C GLU A 146 0.82 -7.90 32.60
N ALA A 147 0.97 -6.97 31.65
CA ALA A 147 1.46 -7.29 30.31
C ALA A 147 2.85 -7.95 30.33
N LYS A 148 3.76 -7.45 31.20
CA LYS A 148 5.09 -8.08 31.36
C LYS A 148 5.00 -9.51 31.86
N LYS A 149 4.11 -9.78 32.83
CA LYS A 149 3.87 -11.14 33.33
C LYS A 149 3.29 -12.04 32.23
N GLU A 150 2.24 -11.59 31.54
CA GLU A 150 1.65 -12.36 30.43
C GLU A 150 2.66 -12.68 29.33
N ILE A 151 3.45 -11.70 28.91
CA ILE A 151 4.49 -11.91 27.89
C ILE A 151 5.55 -12.89 28.39
N SER A 152 5.97 -12.78 29.68
CA SER A 152 6.91 -13.74 30.26
C SER A 152 6.37 -15.18 30.30
N GLU A 153 5.06 -15.37 30.52
CA GLU A 153 4.42 -16.68 30.41
C GLU A 153 4.37 -17.18 28.96
N ILE A 154 4.17 -16.28 27.97
CA ILE A 154 4.21 -16.66 26.55
C ILE A 154 5.59 -17.19 26.18
N PHE A 155 6.69 -16.61 26.68
CA PHE A 155 8.06 -17.11 26.45
C PHE A 155 8.35 -18.50 27.01
N LYS A 156 7.52 -19.00 27.95
CA LYS A 156 7.66 -20.35 28.53
C LYS A 156 6.91 -21.43 27.73
N LEU A 157 6.13 -21.05 26.72
CA LEU A 157 5.32 -21.97 25.93
C LEU A 157 6.20 -22.73 24.94
N GLU A 158 6.24 -24.06 25.07
CA GLU A 158 7.19 -24.92 24.34
C GLU A 158 7.01 -24.94 22.82
N LYS A 159 5.81 -24.60 22.32
CA LYS A 159 5.47 -24.64 20.90
C LYS A 159 5.30 -23.27 20.29
N ILE A 160 5.67 -22.22 21.04
CA ILE A 160 5.63 -20.84 20.58
C ILE A 160 7.07 -20.32 20.43
N ASN A 161 7.39 -19.88 19.24
CA ASN A 161 8.62 -19.13 18.94
C ASN A 161 8.30 -17.63 18.90
N VAL A 162 8.66 -16.92 19.96
CA VAL A 162 8.52 -15.45 20.01
C VAL A 162 9.70 -14.84 19.25
N GLU A 163 9.50 -14.59 17.95
CA GLU A 163 10.57 -14.07 17.10
C GLU A 163 10.73 -12.55 17.25
N GLY A 164 9.65 -11.81 17.46
CA GLY A 164 9.74 -10.35 17.53
C GLY A 164 8.70 -9.68 18.41
N ILE A 165 8.93 -8.38 18.62
CA ILE A 165 7.98 -7.45 19.24
C ILE A 165 7.89 -6.18 18.40
N PHE A 166 6.68 -5.64 18.24
CA PHE A 166 6.49 -4.42 17.49
C PHE A 166 5.46 -3.45 18.06
N SER A 167 5.64 -2.19 17.73
CA SER A 167 4.65 -1.14 17.91
C SER A 167 4.44 -0.37 16.59
N HIS A 168 3.72 0.74 16.64
CA HIS A 168 3.49 1.61 15.48
C HIS A 168 3.33 3.06 15.90
N PHE A 169 3.98 3.97 15.18
CA PHE A 169 3.82 5.39 15.41
C PHE A 169 2.45 5.88 14.98
N ALA A 170 1.84 6.74 15.80
CA ALA A 170 0.53 7.30 15.55
C ALA A 170 0.58 8.63 14.80
N ALA A 171 1.64 9.41 15.01
CA ALA A 171 1.75 10.78 14.53
C ALA A 171 3.20 11.17 14.16
N CYS A 172 3.93 10.26 13.53
CA CYS A 172 5.34 10.46 13.21
C CYS A 172 5.59 11.68 12.32
N GLU A 173 4.62 12.03 11.49
CA GLU A 173 4.66 13.17 10.59
C GLU A 173 4.31 14.50 11.25
N THR A 174 3.53 14.49 12.34
CA THR A 174 2.84 15.69 12.82
C THR A 174 3.11 16.04 14.28
N ASP A 175 3.61 15.09 15.10
CA ASP A 175 3.85 15.29 16.53
C ASP A 175 5.15 14.60 16.98
N PRO A 176 6.31 15.29 16.85
CA PRO A 176 7.61 14.74 17.24
C PRO A 176 7.71 14.40 18.74
N GLU A 177 7.10 15.19 19.63
CA GLU A 177 7.15 14.93 21.07
C GLU A 177 6.38 13.66 21.43
N PHE A 178 5.23 13.45 20.83
CA PHE A 178 4.46 12.22 21.00
C PHE A 178 5.20 11.01 20.43
N THR A 179 5.81 11.16 19.27
CA THR A 179 6.59 10.13 18.61
C THR A 179 7.78 9.67 19.46
N GLU A 180 8.55 10.61 20.00
CA GLU A 180 9.65 10.33 20.93
C GLU A 180 9.16 9.63 22.21
N ARG A 181 8.01 10.04 22.76
CA ARG A 181 7.38 9.38 23.91
C ARG A 181 6.97 7.95 23.58
N GLN A 182 6.35 7.70 22.41
CA GLN A 182 6.00 6.36 21.95
C GLN A 182 7.25 5.47 21.83
N PHE A 183 8.32 5.98 21.25
CA PHE A 183 9.57 5.25 21.10
C PHE A 183 10.18 4.88 22.45
N LYS A 184 10.29 5.84 23.38
CA LYS A 184 10.78 5.60 24.75
C LYS A 184 9.92 4.61 25.52
N THR A 185 8.58 4.71 25.41
CA THR A 185 7.67 3.76 26.03
C THR A 185 7.92 2.35 25.51
N PHE A 186 8.11 2.19 24.21
CA PHE A 186 8.39 0.90 23.57
C PHE A 186 9.74 0.32 23.98
N THR A 187 10.81 1.09 23.91
CA THR A 187 12.15 0.62 24.22
C THR A 187 12.34 0.30 25.70
N ASN A 188 11.85 1.16 26.60
CA ASN A 188 11.89 0.91 28.04
C ASN A 188 11.13 -0.39 28.40
N PHE A 189 9.97 -0.62 27.82
CA PHE A 189 9.20 -1.83 28.07
C PHE A 189 9.94 -3.10 27.60
N ILE A 190 10.65 -3.03 26.46
CA ILE A 190 11.50 -4.11 25.99
C ILE A 190 12.68 -4.35 26.92
N ASP A 191 13.32 -3.31 27.43
CA ASP A 191 14.43 -3.44 28.38
C ASP A 191 13.99 -4.11 29.67
N GLU A 192 12.81 -3.71 30.22
CA GLU A 192 12.23 -4.36 31.39
C GLU A 192 11.86 -5.84 31.14
N LEU A 193 11.33 -6.18 29.98
CA LEU A 193 11.13 -7.57 29.56
C LEU A 193 12.45 -8.32 29.44
N GLY A 194 13.50 -7.64 29.00
CA GLY A 194 14.85 -8.18 28.94
C GLY A 194 15.43 -8.56 30.31
N GLU A 195 15.10 -7.82 31.38
CA GLU A 195 15.45 -8.15 32.77
C GLU A 195 14.73 -9.42 33.25
N LEU A 196 13.54 -9.69 32.71
CA LEU A 196 12.76 -10.91 32.98
C LEU A 196 13.19 -12.12 32.11
N GLY A 197 14.25 -11.96 31.30
CA GLY A 197 14.77 -13.02 30.43
C GLY A 197 14.12 -13.13 29.06
N CYS A 198 13.18 -12.26 28.72
CA CYS A 198 12.55 -12.22 27.40
C CYS A 198 13.48 -11.55 26.40
N ARG A 199 13.86 -12.26 25.33
CA ARG A 199 14.76 -11.76 24.28
C ARG A 199 14.09 -11.89 22.92
N PHE A 200 14.04 -10.78 22.18
CA PHE A 200 13.47 -10.72 20.84
C PHE A 200 14.59 -10.67 19.80
N LYS A 201 14.44 -11.44 18.73
CA LYS A 201 15.29 -11.34 17.55
C LYS A 201 15.04 -10.03 16.81
N PHE A 202 13.76 -9.62 16.74
CA PHE A 202 13.37 -8.42 16.03
C PHE A 202 12.53 -7.48 16.92
N ARG A 203 13.00 -6.27 17.06
CA ARG A 203 12.26 -5.15 17.64
C ARG A 203 11.99 -4.17 16.51
N HIS A 204 10.73 -3.82 16.28
CA HIS A 204 10.41 -2.93 15.17
C HIS A 204 9.22 -2.00 15.45
N ILE A 205 9.38 -0.72 15.10
CA ILE A 205 8.38 0.31 15.25
C ILE A 205 8.28 1.19 13.99
N ALA A 206 9.40 1.36 13.25
CA ALA A 206 9.53 2.26 12.13
C ALA A 206 8.52 1.96 11.00
N ASN A 207 7.82 3.00 10.55
CA ASN A 207 6.95 3.03 9.40
C ASN A 207 7.61 3.77 8.21
N SER A 208 6.90 4.02 7.13
CA SER A 208 7.40 4.73 5.95
C SER A 208 8.01 6.09 6.28
N HIS A 209 7.34 6.92 7.07
CA HIS A 209 7.82 8.25 7.41
C HIS A 209 9.09 8.19 8.26
N SER A 210 9.08 7.39 9.33
CA SER A 210 10.26 7.29 10.19
C SER A 210 11.49 6.76 9.45
N VAL A 211 11.32 5.83 8.52
CA VAL A 211 12.42 5.35 7.65
C VAL A 211 13.06 6.50 6.86
N LEU A 212 12.31 7.49 6.43
CA LEU A 212 12.86 8.62 5.68
C LEU A 212 13.54 9.66 6.57
N PHE A 213 13.05 9.89 7.79
CA PHE A 213 13.42 11.05 8.59
C PHE A 213 14.10 10.74 9.93
N HIS A 214 14.07 9.47 10.41
CA HIS A 214 14.40 9.13 11.79
C HIS A 214 15.16 7.81 11.91
N ASP A 215 16.42 7.79 11.49
CA ASP A 215 17.28 6.59 11.52
C ASP A 215 17.40 5.98 12.94
N GLU A 216 17.22 6.79 13.99
CA GLU A 216 17.24 6.37 15.40
C GLU A 216 16.09 5.43 15.78
N TYR A 217 15.04 5.31 14.96
CA TYR A 217 13.86 4.46 15.20
C TYR A 217 13.90 3.12 14.45
N ASP A 218 14.90 2.86 13.65
CA ASP A 218 14.96 1.68 12.76
C ASP A 218 15.02 0.36 13.52
N LEU A 219 15.75 0.33 14.66
CA LEU A 219 15.96 -0.86 15.48
C LEU A 219 16.48 -2.06 14.65
N ASP A 220 15.90 -3.27 14.88
CA ASP A 220 16.34 -4.47 14.17
C ASP A 220 15.64 -4.65 12.81
N MET A 221 14.51 -3.96 12.59
CA MET A 221 13.70 -4.11 11.38
C MET A 221 12.82 -2.89 11.14
N VAL A 222 12.67 -2.51 9.86
CA VAL A 222 11.76 -1.45 9.41
C VAL A 222 10.62 -1.99 8.56
N ARG A 223 9.51 -1.25 8.51
CA ARG A 223 8.31 -1.65 7.75
C ARG A 223 7.88 -0.57 6.76
N PRO A 224 8.65 -0.36 5.67
CA PRO A 224 8.23 0.54 4.60
C PRO A 224 6.93 0.05 3.97
N GLY A 225 5.97 0.95 3.87
CA GLY A 225 4.69 0.73 3.19
C GLY A 225 4.64 1.57 1.93
N ILE A 226 4.09 2.77 2.05
CA ILE A 226 3.78 3.63 0.90
C ILE A 226 5.03 4.14 0.16
N ILE A 227 6.15 4.36 0.86
CA ILE A 227 7.40 4.87 0.25
C ILE A 227 8.00 3.91 -0.77
N GLN A 228 7.79 2.60 -0.63
CA GLN A 228 8.26 1.63 -1.63
C GLN A 228 7.58 1.83 -3.00
N PHE A 229 6.42 2.45 -3.02
CA PHE A 229 5.68 2.76 -4.25
C PHE A 229 5.93 4.20 -4.75
N GLY A 230 6.82 4.94 -4.07
CA GLY A 230 7.17 6.30 -4.43
C GLY A 230 6.19 7.37 -3.95
N TYR A 231 5.52 7.16 -2.80
CA TYR A 231 4.64 8.15 -2.17
C TYR A 231 5.07 8.41 -0.74
N THR A 232 4.75 9.58 -0.20
CA THR A 232 5.18 9.97 1.15
C THR A 232 4.03 10.16 2.13
N ASP A 233 2.80 10.38 1.66
CA ASP A 233 1.64 10.79 2.48
C ASP A 233 1.91 12.03 3.36
N SER A 234 2.88 12.86 3.00
CA SER A 234 3.35 14.01 3.74
C SER A 234 3.53 15.23 2.84
N ASP A 235 3.89 16.39 3.39
CA ASP A 235 4.17 17.59 2.59
C ASP A 235 5.48 17.47 1.78
N HIS A 236 6.35 16.51 2.12
CA HIS A 236 7.56 16.25 1.37
C HIS A 236 7.30 15.52 0.06
N LEU A 237 8.07 15.87 -0.96
CA LEU A 237 7.97 15.23 -2.27
C LEU A 237 8.85 13.96 -2.31
N PRO A 238 8.38 12.87 -2.95
CA PRO A 238 9.16 11.65 -3.08
C PRO A 238 10.55 11.88 -3.70
N GLU A 239 10.66 12.80 -4.65
CA GLU A 239 11.89 13.13 -5.37
C GLU A 239 12.98 13.70 -4.45
N GLU A 240 12.64 14.30 -3.31
CA GLU A 240 13.60 14.78 -2.31
C GLU A 240 14.46 13.63 -1.75
N PHE A 241 13.93 12.41 -1.79
CA PHE A 241 14.59 11.17 -1.35
C PHE A 241 15.06 10.29 -2.51
N GLY A 242 14.92 10.76 -3.75
CA GLY A 242 15.20 9.98 -4.95
C GLY A 242 14.16 8.91 -5.26
N LEU A 243 13.01 8.94 -4.59
CA LEU A 243 11.91 8.01 -4.81
C LEU A 243 11.09 8.42 -6.06
N GLU A 244 10.55 7.43 -6.75
CA GLU A 244 9.76 7.64 -7.96
C GLU A 244 8.40 6.96 -7.84
N GLU A 245 7.33 7.67 -8.22
CA GLU A 245 5.98 7.08 -8.32
C GLU A 245 5.96 5.99 -9.39
N ILE A 246 5.55 4.77 -8.99
CA ILE A 246 5.57 3.59 -9.88
C ILE A 246 4.32 3.42 -10.72
N LEU A 247 3.24 4.14 -10.37
CA LEU A 247 1.90 4.00 -10.92
C LEU A 247 1.66 4.97 -12.07
N SER A 248 1.05 4.48 -13.15
CA SER A 248 0.31 5.31 -14.11
C SER A 248 -1.08 4.74 -14.34
N LEU A 249 -2.08 5.61 -14.45
CA LEU A 249 -3.45 5.22 -14.81
C LEU A 249 -3.80 5.82 -16.16
N LYS A 250 -4.18 4.96 -17.09
CA LYS A 250 -4.49 5.33 -18.48
C LYS A 250 -5.86 4.84 -18.90
N ALA A 251 -6.43 5.53 -19.88
CA ALA A 251 -7.63 5.11 -20.56
C ALA A 251 -7.56 5.46 -22.06
N GLN A 252 -8.51 4.94 -22.84
CA GLN A 252 -8.68 5.36 -24.23
C GLN A 252 -9.97 6.13 -24.41
N ILE A 253 -9.96 7.10 -25.31
CA ILE A 253 -11.19 7.79 -25.71
C ILE A 253 -12.16 6.80 -26.32
N SER A 254 -13.34 6.65 -25.70
CA SER A 254 -14.40 5.73 -26.15
C SER A 254 -15.46 6.38 -27.02
N SER A 255 -15.65 7.71 -26.88
CA SER A 255 -16.62 8.48 -27.66
C SER A 255 -16.18 9.94 -27.78
N ILE A 256 -16.57 10.58 -28.88
CA ILE A 256 -16.38 12.02 -29.11
C ILE A 256 -17.73 12.61 -29.57
N ARG A 257 -18.13 13.74 -29.00
CA ARG A 257 -19.36 14.45 -29.34
C ARG A 257 -19.12 15.95 -29.37
N GLU A 258 -19.75 16.63 -30.35
CA GLU A 258 -19.86 18.08 -30.37
C GLU A 258 -21.15 18.47 -29.63
N VAL A 259 -21.01 19.23 -28.54
CA VAL A 259 -22.12 19.73 -27.72
C VAL A 259 -22.20 21.24 -27.87
N LYS A 260 -23.36 21.77 -28.23
CA LYS A 260 -23.53 23.18 -28.53
C LYS A 260 -23.49 24.04 -27.26
N LYS A 261 -23.08 25.29 -27.43
CA LYS A 261 -23.14 26.32 -26.37
C LYS A 261 -24.53 26.35 -25.73
N GLY A 262 -24.56 26.27 -24.40
CA GLY A 262 -25.81 26.31 -23.62
C GLY A 262 -26.44 24.93 -23.38
N GLU A 263 -26.04 23.88 -24.10
CA GLU A 263 -26.40 22.50 -23.80
C GLU A 263 -25.65 21.97 -22.61
N THR A 264 -26.05 20.80 -22.10
CA THR A 264 -25.53 20.25 -20.82
C THR A 264 -24.90 18.87 -20.97
N VAL A 265 -23.94 18.56 -20.09
CA VAL A 265 -23.22 17.30 -20.07
C VAL A 265 -23.49 16.54 -18.78
N GLY A 266 -23.80 15.23 -18.90
CA GLY A 266 -23.90 14.27 -17.81
C GLY A 266 -25.16 14.38 -16.96
N TYR A 267 -25.13 13.68 -15.81
CA TYR A 267 -26.23 13.62 -14.87
C TYR A 267 -26.61 14.99 -14.29
N GLU A 268 -27.88 15.14 -13.93
CA GLU A 268 -28.43 16.36 -13.31
C GLU A 268 -28.29 17.60 -14.18
N ARG A 269 -27.81 17.45 -15.42
CA ARG A 269 -27.47 18.57 -16.31
C ARG A 269 -26.52 19.57 -15.64
N PHE A 270 -25.62 19.03 -14.81
CA PHE A 270 -24.79 19.76 -13.88
C PHE A 270 -23.83 20.74 -14.58
N TYR A 271 -23.18 20.28 -15.67
CA TYR A 271 -22.31 21.12 -16.48
C TYR A 271 -23.07 21.70 -17.66
N LYS A 272 -23.02 23.03 -17.83
CA LYS A 272 -23.56 23.73 -18.99
C LYS A 272 -22.41 24.26 -19.86
N CYS A 273 -22.37 23.87 -21.14
CA CYS A 273 -21.31 24.26 -22.06
C CYS A 273 -21.27 25.77 -22.27
N PRO A 274 -20.17 26.46 -21.93
CA PRO A 274 -20.04 27.92 -22.12
C PRO A 274 -19.77 28.32 -23.58
N ARG A 275 -19.33 27.36 -24.40
CA ARG A 275 -19.03 27.44 -25.84
C ARG A 275 -19.43 26.14 -26.52
N ASP A 276 -19.36 26.10 -27.85
CA ASP A 276 -19.41 24.80 -28.57
C ASP A 276 -18.22 23.96 -28.06
N THR A 277 -18.50 22.77 -27.57
CA THR A 277 -17.55 21.98 -26.78
C THR A 277 -17.39 20.59 -27.37
N LYS A 278 -16.13 20.19 -27.66
CA LYS A 278 -15.80 18.80 -27.99
C LYS A 278 -15.69 17.99 -26.70
N VAL A 279 -16.69 17.17 -26.46
CA VAL A 279 -16.76 16.29 -25.27
C VAL A 279 -16.23 14.92 -25.63
N VAL A 280 -15.19 14.46 -24.94
CA VAL A 280 -14.71 13.08 -25.01
C VAL A 280 -15.18 12.30 -23.80
N THR A 281 -15.46 11.01 -23.98
CA THR A 281 -15.86 10.09 -22.92
C THR A 281 -14.75 9.08 -22.67
N LEU A 282 -14.38 8.91 -21.39
CA LEU A 282 -13.44 7.91 -20.91
C LEU A 282 -14.17 6.78 -20.19
N PRO A 283 -13.80 5.49 -20.40
CA PRO A 283 -14.54 4.32 -19.89
C PRO A 283 -14.10 3.94 -18.46
N LEU A 284 -14.06 4.92 -17.55
CA LEU A 284 -13.82 4.72 -16.12
C LEU A 284 -14.55 5.79 -15.30
N GLY A 285 -14.89 5.46 -14.07
CA GLY A 285 -15.64 6.35 -13.20
C GLY A 285 -15.49 6.00 -11.72
N TYR A 286 -16.55 6.30 -10.91
CA TYR A 286 -16.42 6.12 -9.47
C TYR A 286 -16.34 4.64 -9.02
N ALA A 287 -16.74 3.69 -9.85
CA ALA A 287 -16.52 2.28 -9.57
C ALA A 287 -15.06 1.81 -9.81
N ASP A 288 -14.19 2.72 -10.30
CA ASP A 288 -12.77 2.44 -10.57
C ASP A 288 -11.80 3.16 -9.62
N ALA A 289 -12.29 4.09 -8.81
CA ALA A 289 -11.63 4.89 -7.79
C ALA A 289 -11.69 6.42 -8.02
N PHE A 290 -12.51 6.90 -8.94
CA PHE A 290 -12.71 8.34 -9.14
C PHE A 290 -14.06 8.78 -8.54
N PRO A 291 -14.14 9.07 -7.23
CA PRO A 291 -15.39 9.39 -6.56
C PRO A 291 -16.00 10.68 -7.11
N ARG A 292 -17.33 10.78 -7.01
CA ARG A 292 -18.10 11.94 -7.53
C ARG A 292 -17.66 13.29 -6.98
N ILE A 293 -17.02 13.33 -5.81
CA ILE A 293 -16.48 14.55 -5.21
C ILE A 293 -15.40 15.21 -6.08
N LEU A 294 -14.76 14.43 -6.96
CA LEU A 294 -13.76 14.92 -7.92
C LEU A 294 -14.36 15.56 -9.16
N SER A 295 -15.69 15.52 -9.34
CA SER A 295 -16.36 16.09 -10.51
C SER A 295 -16.02 17.58 -10.67
N GLU A 296 -15.58 17.97 -11.88
CA GLU A 296 -15.11 19.31 -12.29
C GLU A 296 -13.86 19.83 -11.57
N LYS A 297 -13.18 18.98 -10.79
CA LYS A 297 -12.00 19.38 -10.02
C LYS A 297 -10.70 18.82 -10.57
N ILE A 298 -10.75 17.83 -11.42
CA ILE A 298 -9.57 17.13 -11.96
C ILE A 298 -9.39 17.41 -13.44
N GLU A 299 -8.18 17.17 -13.89
CA GLU A 299 -7.76 17.19 -15.28
C GLU A 299 -7.23 15.83 -15.70
N VAL A 300 -7.13 15.63 -17.01
CA VAL A 300 -6.48 14.49 -17.65
C VAL A 300 -5.55 14.99 -18.75
N LEU A 301 -4.61 14.17 -19.19
CA LEU A 301 -3.72 14.51 -20.31
C LEU A 301 -4.21 13.83 -21.58
N ILE A 302 -4.41 14.60 -22.62
CA ILE A 302 -4.73 14.14 -23.99
C ILE A 302 -3.72 14.74 -24.94
N ASN A 303 -2.92 13.91 -25.60
CA ASN A 303 -1.87 14.33 -26.53
C ASN A 303 -0.93 15.40 -25.91
N GLY A 304 -0.53 15.20 -24.63
CA GLY A 304 0.36 16.08 -23.89
C GLY A 304 -0.26 17.41 -23.44
N LYS A 305 -1.59 17.55 -23.47
CA LYS A 305 -2.29 18.74 -22.98
C LYS A 305 -3.26 18.43 -21.87
N ARG A 306 -3.35 19.31 -20.88
CA ARG A 306 -4.32 19.23 -19.78
C ARG A 306 -5.73 19.52 -20.29
N CYS A 307 -6.66 18.63 -19.99
CA CYS A 307 -8.07 18.71 -20.37
C CYS A 307 -8.93 18.54 -19.12
N LYS A 308 -9.86 19.45 -18.90
CA LYS A 308 -10.70 19.47 -17.69
C LYS A 308 -11.78 18.38 -17.75
N GLN A 309 -11.94 17.63 -16.69
CA GLN A 309 -13.11 16.77 -16.48
C GLN A 309 -14.35 17.65 -16.26
N ILE A 310 -15.45 17.36 -16.96
CA ILE A 310 -16.68 18.15 -16.96
C ILE A 310 -17.91 17.29 -16.67
N GLY A 311 -18.87 17.88 -15.95
CA GLY A 311 -20.07 17.21 -15.48
C GLY A 311 -19.79 16.19 -14.38
N LEU A 312 -20.83 15.54 -13.89
CA LEU A 312 -20.69 14.56 -12.81
C LEU A 312 -20.04 13.26 -13.30
N ILE A 313 -19.03 12.77 -12.58
CA ILE A 313 -18.43 11.47 -12.82
C ILE A 313 -19.51 10.39 -12.64
N CYS A 314 -19.66 9.52 -13.64
CA CYS A 314 -20.60 8.41 -13.64
C CYS A 314 -19.97 7.16 -12.99
N MET A 315 -20.71 6.06 -12.86
CA MET A 315 -20.20 4.80 -12.32
C MET A 315 -19.03 4.26 -13.14
N ASP A 316 -19.19 4.25 -14.47
CA ASP A 316 -18.28 3.57 -15.41
C ASP A 316 -17.69 4.52 -16.46
N GLN A 317 -18.00 5.80 -16.40
CA GLN A 317 -17.60 6.78 -17.41
C GLN A 317 -17.38 8.16 -16.80
N MET A 318 -16.51 8.95 -17.43
CA MET A 318 -16.39 10.38 -17.18
C MET A 318 -16.23 11.14 -18.49
N MET A 319 -16.64 12.40 -18.49
CA MET A 319 -16.58 13.29 -19.65
C MET A 319 -15.49 14.33 -19.43
N VAL A 320 -14.82 14.72 -20.51
CA VAL A 320 -13.71 15.65 -20.52
C VAL A 320 -13.89 16.65 -21.66
N ASP A 321 -13.59 17.92 -21.42
CA ASP A 321 -13.52 18.96 -22.46
C ASP A 321 -12.22 18.85 -23.25
N ALA A 322 -12.29 18.39 -24.48
CA ALA A 322 -11.17 18.28 -25.41
C ALA A 322 -11.26 19.27 -26.58
N THR A 323 -11.99 20.39 -26.40
CA THR A 323 -12.26 21.37 -27.48
C THR A 323 -10.99 21.85 -28.16
N ASP A 324 -9.95 22.13 -27.37
CA ASP A 324 -8.70 22.72 -27.86
C ASP A 324 -7.61 21.68 -28.16
N VAL A 325 -8.00 20.40 -28.24
CA VAL A 325 -7.06 19.27 -28.48
C VAL A 325 -7.52 18.46 -29.69
N ASP A 326 -6.61 18.24 -30.63
CA ASP A 326 -6.85 17.27 -31.70
C ASP A 326 -6.74 15.85 -31.13
N CYS A 327 -7.83 15.07 -31.25
CA CYS A 327 -7.91 13.71 -30.72
C CYS A 327 -8.95 12.89 -31.46
N LYS A 328 -8.82 11.55 -31.38
CA LYS A 328 -9.73 10.59 -32.00
C LYS A 328 -10.05 9.46 -31.03
N ILE A 329 -11.11 8.70 -31.33
CA ILE A 329 -11.46 7.48 -30.59
C ILE A 329 -10.28 6.52 -30.62
N GLY A 330 -9.95 5.96 -29.44
CA GLY A 330 -8.83 5.06 -29.24
C GLY A 330 -7.50 5.75 -28.92
N ASP A 331 -7.44 7.07 -28.88
CA ASP A 331 -6.25 7.77 -28.37
C ASP A 331 -6.10 7.55 -26.86
N ASP A 332 -4.86 7.42 -26.43
CA ASP A 332 -4.53 7.20 -25.03
C ASP A 332 -4.63 8.51 -24.23
N VAL A 333 -5.30 8.43 -23.09
CA VAL A 333 -5.47 9.51 -22.11
C VAL A 333 -4.78 9.11 -20.82
N VAL A 334 -4.02 10.00 -20.23
CA VAL A 334 -3.36 9.78 -18.93
C VAL A 334 -4.16 10.49 -17.84
N LEU A 335 -4.60 9.73 -16.85
CA LEU A 335 -5.30 10.25 -15.67
C LEU A 335 -4.34 10.44 -14.50
N ILE A 336 -3.33 9.56 -14.41
CA ILE A 336 -2.21 9.63 -13.46
C ILE A 336 -0.96 9.23 -14.23
N GLY A 337 0.11 10.01 -14.09
CA GLY A 337 1.38 9.80 -14.75
C GLY A 337 1.70 10.86 -15.78
N ARG A 338 2.65 10.57 -16.67
CA ARG A 338 3.24 11.53 -17.60
C ARG A 338 2.80 11.29 -19.05
N GLN A 339 2.57 12.39 -19.78
CA GLN A 339 2.38 12.38 -21.22
C GLN A 339 3.05 13.61 -21.85
N GLY A 340 4.15 13.41 -22.60
CA GLY A 340 5.01 14.49 -23.05
C GLY A 340 5.69 15.20 -21.89
N ASP A 341 5.59 16.53 -21.84
CA ASP A 341 6.18 17.34 -20.77
C ASP A 341 5.25 17.52 -19.57
N GLU A 342 3.99 17.10 -19.67
CA GLU A 342 2.98 17.23 -18.63
C GLU A 342 2.89 15.98 -17.76
N GLU A 343 2.55 16.19 -16.49
CA GLU A 343 2.37 15.13 -15.50
C GLU A 343 1.18 15.42 -14.58
N ILE A 344 0.44 14.37 -14.21
CA ILE A 344 -0.58 14.41 -13.17
C ILE A 344 -0.17 13.38 -12.11
N LYS A 345 0.08 13.85 -10.90
CA LYS A 345 0.45 13.01 -9.76
C LYS A 345 -0.78 12.56 -8.97
N VAL A 346 -0.67 11.47 -8.22
CA VAL A 346 -1.73 11.03 -7.28
C VAL A 346 -2.09 12.14 -6.30
N ARG A 347 -1.09 12.87 -5.80
CA ARG A 347 -1.26 14.02 -4.90
C ARG A 347 -2.17 15.10 -5.47
N ASP A 348 -2.07 15.41 -6.77
CA ASP A 348 -2.91 16.42 -7.42
C ASP A 348 -4.40 16.09 -7.33
N ILE A 349 -4.73 14.79 -7.34
CA ILE A 349 -6.09 14.29 -7.19
C ILE A 349 -6.52 14.29 -5.72
N CYS A 350 -5.62 13.89 -4.82
CA CYS A 350 -5.89 13.79 -3.39
C CYS A 350 -6.23 15.14 -2.76
N ILE A 351 -5.60 16.22 -3.18
CA ILE A 351 -5.93 17.61 -2.76
C ILE A 351 -7.42 17.92 -2.96
N HIS A 352 -8.03 17.38 -4.01
CA HIS A 352 -9.44 17.62 -4.34
C HIS A 352 -10.41 16.65 -3.67
N SER A 353 -9.97 15.47 -3.30
CA SER A 353 -10.77 14.48 -2.57
C SER A 353 -10.75 14.67 -1.05
N GLY A 354 -9.70 15.33 -0.52
CA GLY A 354 -9.43 15.41 0.90
C GLY A 354 -8.90 14.10 1.47
N ASP A 355 -8.33 13.25 0.63
CA ASP A 355 -7.77 11.95 0.97
C ASP A 355 -6.24 11.97 0.94
N CYS A 356 -5.56 10.98 1.53
CA CYS A 356 -4.13 10.77 1.37
C CYS A 356 -3.84 9.83 0.20
N GLU A 357 -2.60 9.84 -0.30
CA GLU A 357 -2.17 9.04 -1.43
C GLU A 357 -2.38 7.54 -1.18
N THR A 358 -2.01 7.06 0.01
CA THR A 358 -2.25 5.67 0.45
C THR A 358 -3.71 5.26 0.34
N SER A 359 -4.62 6.08 0.86
CA SER A 359 -6.05 5.79 0.81
C SER A 359 -6.54 5.77 -0.63
N PHE A 360 -6.21 6.80 -1.42
CA PHE A 360 -6.66 6.91 -2.80
C PHE A 360 -6.24 5.71 -3.66
N ILE A 361 -4.96 5.30 -3.65
CA ILE A 361 -4.49 4.18 -4.48
C ILE A 361 -5.10 2.84 -4.06
N THR A 362 -5.41 2.65 -2.77
CA THR A 362 -6.06 1.40 -2.30
C THR A 362 -7.50 1.26 -2.75
N HIS A 363 -8.13 2.31 -3.26
CA HIS A 363 -9.48 2.26 -3.83
C HIS A 363 -9.53 1.76 -5.29
N PHE A 364 -8.39 1.61 -5.98
CA PHE A 364 -8.41 1.05 -7.33
C PHE A 364 -9.08 -0.31 -7.37
N ASN A 365 -10.09 -0.42 -8.23
CA ASN A 365 -10.89 -1.64 -8.32
C ASN A 365 -10.12 -2.73 -9.10
N ARG A 366 -10.29 -4.00 -8.71
CA ARG A 366 -9.68 -5.16 -9.39
C ARG A 366 -10.04 -5.28 -10.85
N ARG A 367 -11.15 -4.69 -11.30
CA ARG A 367 -11.56 -4.69 -12.71
C ARG A 367 -10.67 -3.82 -13.62
N LEU A 368 -9.76 -3.01 -13.05
CA LEU A 368 -8.69 -2.37 -13.81
C LEU A 368 -7.55 -3.37 -14.00
N PRO A 369 -7.26 -3.82 -15.22
CA PRO A 369 -6.10 -4.68 -15.47
C PRO A 369 -4.82 -3.92 -15.16
N LYS A 370 -3.82 -4.65 -14.63
CA LYS A 370 -2.50 -4.09 -14.30
C LYS A 370 -1.46 -4.67 -15.24
N TYR A 371 -0.65 -3.80 -15.80
CA TYR A 371 0.42 -4.11 -16.74
C TYR A 371 1.75 -3.73 -16.09
N TYR A 372 2.63 -4.72 -15.90
CA TYR A 372 3.91 -4.53 -15.23
C TYR A 372 5.03 -4.46 -16.25
N TYR A 373 5.78 -3.37 -16.19
CA TYR A 373 6.90 -3.12 -17.09
C TYR A 373 8.22 -3.24 -16.35
N LYS A 374 9.20 -3.90 -16.99
CA LYS A 374 10.60 -3.90 -16.55
C LYS A 374 11.47 -3.69 -17.81
N ASN A 375 12.47 -2.80 -17.72
CA ASN A 375 13.29 -2.38 -18.88
C ASN A 375 12.44 -1.91 -20.08
N LYS A 376 11.32 -1.23 -19.80
CA LYS A 376 10.32 -0.78 -20.79
C LYS A 376 9.60 -1.92 -21.54
N GLU A 377 9.76 -3.15 -21.13
CA GLU A 377 9.08 -4.31 -21.69
C GLU A 377 7.95 -4.77 -20.76
N LEU A 378 6.82 -5.18 -21.35
CA LEU A 378 5.71 -5.77 -20.61
C LEU A 378 6.08 -7.17 -20.15
N VAL A 379 6.25 -7.37 -18.84
CA VAL A 379 6.69 -8.65 -18.26
C VAL A 379 5.57 -9.45 -17.60
N HIS A 380 4.51 -8.78 -17.16
CA HIS A 380 3.38 -9.45 -16.51
C HIS A 380 2.07 -8.67 -16.70
N VAL A 381 0.95 -9.38 -16.75
CA VAL A 381 -0.41 -8.81 -16.78
C VAL A 381 -1.26 -9.48 -15.72
N SER A 382 -1.80 -8.69 -14.79
CA SER A 382 -2.82 -9.15 -13.85
C SER A 382 -4.20 -8.73 -14.35
N LYS A 383 -5.08 -9.69 -14.53
CA LYS A 383 -6.48 -9.48 -14.95
C LYS A 383 -7.41 -9.92 -13.83
N MET A 384 -8.62 -9.43 -13.85
CA MET A 384 -9.70 -9.99 -13.03
C MET A 384 -10.02 -11.39 -13.58
N ASP A 385 -9.85 -12.41 -12.73
CA ASP A 385 -10.38 -13.76 -12.97
C ASP A 385 -11.85 -13.80 -12.62
#